data_e9d7e8189bd23465fc6a3baeffa6fd8d
#
_entry.id   e9d7e8189bd23465fc6a3baeffa6fd8d
#
_cell.length_a   1.000
_cell.length_b   1.000
_cell.length_c   1.000
_cell.angle_alpha   90.00
_cell.angle_beta   90.00
_cell.angle_gamma   90.00
#
_symmetry.space_group_name_H-M   'P 1'
#
loop_
_entity.id
_entity.type
_entity.pdbx_description
1 polymer ?
#
loop_
_entity_poly.entity_id
_entity_poly.type
_entity_poly.pdbx_seq_one_letter_code
_entity_poly.pdbx_strand_id
1 'polypeptide(L)'
;MKKRGFLSIYLLIILTLLSISLAFIYEQAKNNNNLNKDLYDRKKAIYELESVYNIVFDDKKSLIESLEDINKKNDNSWHEYEIEYFGKKEKVKIQKQKDDDFVLRGIKIIGNSRADLVVSLELKEKYKIKEDKRIILSDKFDEFFENLKFKDKKFEEYDNYQIKKDYNNAFLKIKKDLKVKAENKKIKSNESSNKDFLEKNSNLSNEKKDFFNKTKTARRISGIVIVGKDLILENDFILDGLLIIKGDIISKNNSKLTINGQLISQNDYNDIVNYKFERNRSYDYINDIENPKYIEIKSKKVF
;
A
#
# COMPACT_ATOMS: atom_id res chain seq x y z
N MET A 1 -32.90 -56.54 -78.55
CA MET A 1 -31.72 -56.50 -77.66
C MET A 1 -31.23 -55.09 -77.24
N LYS A 2 -32.08 -54.05 -77.22
CA LYS A 2 -31.63 -52.64 -76.84
C LYS A 2 -31.93 -52.21 -75.41
N LYS A 3 -32.65 -52.97 -74.57
CA LYS A 3 -33.03 -52.58 -73.24
C LYS A 3 -31.97 -52.88 -72.11
N ARG A 4 -31.09 -53.87 -72.34
CA ARG A 4 -30.11 -54.29 -71.34
C ARG A 4 -28.91 -53.29 -71.17
N GLY A 5 -28.51 -52.60 -72.26
CA GLY A 5 -27.42 -51.60 -72.19
C GLY A 5 -27.82 -50.33 -71.45
N PHE A 6 -29.10 -49.97 -71.52
CA PHE A 6 -29.59 -48.75 -70.84
C PHE A 6 -29.63 -48.92 -69.32
N LEU A 7 -29.96 -50.10 -68.83
CA LEU A 7 -29.96 -50.44 -67.42
C LEU A 7 -28.56 -50.39 -66.78
N SER A 8 -27.55 -50.84 -67.53
CA SER A 8 -26.15 -50.82 -67.09
C SER A 8 -25.60 -49.39 -66.96
N ILE A 9 -25.98 -48.48 -67.86
CA ILE A 9 -25.58 -47.07 -67.79
C ILE A 9 -26.27 -46.39 -66.59
N TYR A 10 -27.55 -46.71 -66.36
CA TYR A 10 -28.27 -46.19 -65.20
C TYR A 10 -27.63 -46.62 -63.84
N LEU A 11 -27.27 -47.91 -63.76
CA LEU A 11 -26.61 -48.48 -62.60
C LEU A 11 -25.23 -47.79 -62.33
N LEU A 12 -24.52 -47.55 -63.43
CA LEU A 12 -23.22 -46.90 -63.35
C LEU A 12 -23.30 -45.41 -62.85
N ILE A 13 -24.32 -44.68 -63.32
CA ILE A 13 -24.63 -43.33 -62.86
C ILE A 13 -25.00 -43.32 -61.37
N ILE A 14 -25.84 -44.25 -60.92
CA ILE A 14 -26.24 -44.36 -59.52
C ILE A 14 -25.02 -44.69 -58.63
N LEU A 15 -24.18 -45.64 -59.07
CA LEU A 15 -22.98 -46.01 -58.35
C LEU A 15 -21.97 -44.83 -58.27
N THR A 16 -21.81 -44.04 -59.31
CA THR A 16 -20.95 -42.85 -59.29
C THR A 16 -21.49 -41.75 -58.34
N LEU A 17 -22.80 -41.50 -58.37
CA LEU A 17 -23.46 -40.57 -57.46
C LEU A 17 -23.32 -41.01 -55.99
N LEU A 18 -23.53 -42.31 -55.73
CA LEU A 18 -23.30 -42.85 -54.37
C LEU A 18 -21.87 -42.74 -53.92
N SER A 19 -20.91 -43.02 -54.81
CA SER A 19 -19.48 -42.88 -54.49
C SER A 19 -19.07 -41.40 -54.16
N ILE A 20 -19.60 -40.45 -54.94
CA ILE A 20 -19.38 -39.00 -54.69
C ILE A 20 -20.05 -38.62 -53.37
N SER A 21 -21.24 -39.07 -53.08
CA SER A 21 -21.96 -38.79 -51.81
C SER A 21 -21.23 -39.38 -50.62
N LEU A 22 -20.70 -40.58 -50.70
CA LEU A 22 -19.88 -41.21 -49.65
C LEU A 22 -18.56 -40.47 -49.42
N ALA A 23 -17.88 -40.06 -50.50
CA ALA A 23 -16.66 -39.25 -50.39
C ALA A 23 -16.93 -37.92 -49.67
N PHE A 24 -18.03 -37.25 -50.01
CA PHE A 24 -18.45 -36.01 -49.37
C PHE A 24 -18.74 -36.19 -47.86
N ILE A 25 -19.50 -37.24 -47.52
CA ILE A 25 -19.80 -37.57 -46.11
C ILE A 25 -18.53 -37.88 -45.33
N TYR A 26 -17.60 -38.63 -45.93
CA TYR A 26 -16.32 -38.94 -45.31
C TYR A 26 -15.50 -37.68 -45.06
N GLU A 27 -15.42 -36.78 -46.04
CA GLU A 27 -14.68 -35.52 -45.90
C GLU A 27 -15.32 -34.60 -44.83
N GLN A 28 -16.65 -34.56 -44.77
CA GLN A 28 -17.37 -33.79 -43.75
C GLN A 28 -17.17 -34.39 -42.35
N ALA A 29 -17.19 -35.72 -42.22
CA ALA A 29 -16.89 -36.38 -40.93
C ALA A 29 -15.46 -36.13 -40.46
N LYS A 30 -14.48 -36.14 -41.38
CA LYS A 30 -13.08 -35.82 -41.09
C LYS A 30 -12.91 -34.38 -40.65
N ASN A 31 -13.56 -33.44 -41.33
CA ASN A 31 -13.50 -32.00 -40.97
C ASN A 31 -14.14 -31.76 -39.59
N ASN A 32 -15.29 -32.38 -39.29
CA ASN A 32 -15.93 -32.29 -38.00
C ASN A 32 -15.03 -32.86 -36.87
N ASN A 33 -14.35 -33.96 -37.14
CA ASN A 33 -13.40 -34.56 -36.17
C ASN A 33 -12.21 -33.65 -35.92
N ASN A 34 -11.65 -33.02 -36.94
CA ASN A 34 -10.56 -32.05 -36.79
C ASN A 34 -11.02 -30.82 -36.01
N LEU A 35 -12.20 -30.25 -36.32
CA LEU A 35 -12.78 -29.13 -35.56
C LEU A 35 -12.99 -29.47 -34.09
N ASN A 36 -13.54 -30.65 -33.80
CA ASN A 36 -13.73 -31.09 -32.42
C ASN A 36 -12.40 -31.24 -31.67
N LYS A 37 -11.38 -31.75 -32.33
CA LYS A 37 -10.02 -31.86 -31.78
C LYS A 37 -9.44 -30.47 -31.49
N ASP A 38 -9.51 -29.55 -32.44
CA ASP A 38 -9.00 -28.19 -32.28
C ASP A 38 -9.74 -27.45 -31.14
N LEU A 39 -11.04 -27.61 -31.02
CA LEU A 39 -11.84 -27.07 -29.92
C LEU A 39 -11.42 -27.66 -28.56
N TYR A 40 -11.17 -28.96 -28.51
CA TYR A 40 -10.68 -29.63 -27.30
C TYR A 40 -9.29 -29.13 -26.91
N ASP A 41 -8.38 -29.09 -27.88
CA ASP A 41 -7.01 -28.62 -27.65
C ASP A 41 -6.98 -27.15 -27.19
N ARG A 42 -7.84 -26.31 -27.76
CA ARG A 42 -8.00 -24.91 -27.31
C ARG A 42 -8.53 -24.81 -25.89
N LYS A 43 -9.59 -25.55 -25.54
CA LYS A 43 -10.09 -25.58 -24.16
C LYS A 43 -9.02 -26.04 -23.17
N LYS A 44 -8.27 -27.08 -23.51
CA LYS A 44 -7.17 -27.58 -22.70
C LYS A 44 -6.09 -26.52 -22.50
N ALA A 45 -5.71 -25.82 -23.58
CA ALA A 45 -4.73 -24.73 -23.49
C ALA A 45 -5.20 -23.58 -22.54
N ILE A 46 -6.50 -23.24 -22.60
CA ILE A 46 -7.09 -22.24 -21.70
C ILE A 46 -7.02 -22.71 -20.23
N TYR A 47 -7.44 -23.95 -19.94
CA TYR A 47 -7.42 -24.47 -18.56
C TYR A 47 -5.99 -24.60 -18.01
N GLU A 48 -5.03 -24.99 -18.83
CA GLU A 48 -3.63 -25.02 -18.41
C GLU A 48 -3.12 -23.61 -18.09
N LEU A 49 -3.44 -22.60 -18.91
CA LEU A 49 -3.10 -21.20 -18.61
C LEU A 49 -3.78 -20.70 -17.34
N GLU A 50 -5.05 -20.98 -17.14
CA GLU A 50 -5.75 -20.60 -15.93
C GLU A 50 -5.13 -21.22 -14.68
N SER A 51 -4.71 -22.48 -14.77
CA SER A 51 -4.01 -23.14 -13.68
C SER A 51 -2.65 -22.51 -13.39
N VAL A 52 -1.89 -22.14 -14.42
CA VAL A 52 -0.63 -21.40 -14.32
C VAL A 52 -0.87 -20.06 -13.60
N TYR A 53 -1.89 -19.31 -14.01
CA TYR A 53 -2.21 -18.01 -13.38
C TYR A 53 -2.69 -18.15 -11.94
N ASN A 54 -3.41 -19.21 -11.60
CA ASN A 54 -3.77 -19.46 -10.21
C ASN A 54 -2.53 -19.63 -9.33
N ILE A 55 -1.50 -20.36 -9.79
CA ILE A 55 -0.24 -20.50 -9.07
C ILE A 55 0.49 -19.14 -8.95
N VAL A 56 0.54 -18.35 -10.04
CA VAL A 56 1.12 -17.00 -10.01
C VAL A 56 0.44 -16.14 -8.96
N PHE A 57 -0.88 -16.20 -8.84
CA PHE A 57 -1.64 -15.41 -7.88
C PHE A 57 -1.65 -15.99 -6.47
N ASP A 58 -1.38 -17.28 -6.29
CA ASP A 58 -1.22 -17.88 -4.96
C ASP A 58 0.09 -17.44 -4.31
N ASP A 59 1.17 -17.30 -5.08
CA ASP A 59 2.44 -16.74 -4.60
C ASP A 59 2.45 -15.19 -4.70
N LYS A 60 1.51 -14.57 -3.99
CA LYS A 60 1.34 -13.10 -3.99
C LYS A 60 2.61 -12.36 -3.61
N LYS A 61 3.40 -12.91 -2.69
CA LYS A 61 4.60 -12.24 -2.18
C LYS A 61 5.66 -12.10 -3.26
N SER A 62 6.01 -13.21 -3.91
CA SER A 62 7.00 -13.22 -4.99
C SER A 62 6.54 -12.38 -6.20
N LEU A 63 5.23 -12.42 -6.51
CA LEU A 63 4.69 -11.59 -7.58
C LEU A 63 4.79 -10.09 -7.23
N ILE A 64 4.43 -9.67 -6.01
CA ILE A 64 4.55 -8.27 -5.56
C ILE A 64 6.01 -7.82 -5.63
N GLU A 65 6.96 -8.61 -5.12
CA GLU A 65 8.39 -8.30 -5.18
C GLU A 65 8.86 -8.08 -6.62
N SER A 66 8.43 -8.94 -7.55
CA SER A 66 8.76 -8.82 -8.97
C SER A 66 8.17 -7.56 -9.61
N LEU A 67 6.90 -7.23 -9.29
CA LEU A 67 6.24 -6.01 -9.78
C LEU A 67 6.92 -4.75 -9.23
N GLU A 68 7.33 -4.76 -7.96
CA GLU A 68 8.08 -3.65 -7.36
C GLU A 68 9.44 -3.43 -8.02
N ASP A 69 10.14 -4.51 -8.33
CA ASP A 69 11.44 -4.42 -9.01
C ASP A 69 11.32 -3.85 -10.43
N ILE A 70 10.29 -4.26 -11.17
CA ILE A 70 9.97 -3.68 -12.48
C ILE A 70 9.61 -2.20 -12.33
N ASN A 71 8.83 -1.86 -11.31
CA ASN A 71 8.41 -0.49 -11.04
C ASN A 71 9.59 0.43 -10.70
N LYS A 72 10.51 -0.03 -9.84
CA LYS A 72 11.74 0.70 -9.47
C LYS A 72 12.65 0.97 -10.67
N LYS A 73 12.77 0.01 -11.59
CA LYS A 73 13.56 0.16 -12.81
C LYS A 73 12.92 1.08 -13.85
N ASN A 74 11.64 1.38 -13.67
CA ASN A 74 10.79 2.15 -14.60
C ASN A 74 10.89 1.63 -16.05
N ASP A 75 10.98 0.32 -16.19
CA ASP A 75 11.16 -0.37 -17.47
C ASP A 75 9.80 -0.88 -17.98
N ASN A 76 9.42 -0.40 -19.17
CA ASN A 76 8.17 -0.77 -19.83
C ASN A 76 8.36 -1.97 -20.79
N SER A 77 9.51 -2.64 -20.75
CA SER A 77 9.74 -3.86 -21.53
C SER A 77 8.98 -5.07 -20.94
N TRP A 78 8.91 -6.15 -21.73
CA TRP A 78 8.39 -7.41 -21.24
C TRP A 78 9.43 -8.14 -20.39
N HIS A 79 9.07 -8.47 -19.16
CA HIS A 79 9.86 -9.28 -18.25
C HIS A 79 9.29 -10.69 -18.15
N GLU A 80 10.15 -11.70 -18.06
CA GLU A 80 9.73 -13.08 -17.88
C GLU A 80 9.62 -13.39 -16.38
N TYR A 81 8.47 -13.91 -15.97
CA TYR A 81 8.22 -14.44 -14.63
C TYR A 81 8.11 -15.96 -14.75
N GLU A 82 9.05 -16.68 -14.16
CA GLU A 82 9.10 -18.14 -14.20
C GLU A 82 8.39 -18.72 -12.98
N ILE A 83 7.57 -19.74 -13.23
CA ILE A 83 6.92 -20.53 -12.18
C ILE A 83 7.14 -22.02 -12.45
N GLU A 84 7.04 -22.82 -11.42
CA GLU A 84 7.04 -24.27 -11.54
C GLU A 84 5.59 -24.78 -11.59
N TYR A 85 5.27 -25.50 -12.67
CA TYR A 85 3.96 -26.10 -12.88
C TYR A 85 4.13 -27.56 -13.26
N PHE A 86 3.72 -28.49 -12.38
CA PHE A 86 3.89 -29.94 -12.52
C PHE A 86 5.33 -30.36 -12.91
N GLY A 87 6.34 -29.81 -12.21
CA GLY A 87 7.76 -30.08 -12.46
C GLY A 87 8.29 -29.50 -13.77
N LYS A 88 7.55 -28.62 -14.44
CA LYS A 88 7.97 -27.89 -15.63
C LYS A 88 8.03 -26.40 -15.34
N LYS A 89 9.03 -25.74 -15.91
CA LYS A 89 9.10 -24.27 -15.89
C LYS A 89 8.16 -23.70 -16.93
N GLU A 90 7.18 -22.95 -16.46
CA GLU A 90 6.27 -22.16 -17.29
C GLU A 90 6.60 -20.67 -17.13
N LYS A 91 6.38 -19.90 -18.19
CA LYS A 91 6.73 -18.49 -18.24
C LYS A 91 5.49 -17.63 -18.49
N VAL A 92 5.31 -16.64 -17.63
CA VAL A 92 4.35 -15.57 -17.83
C VAL A 92 5.13 -14.28 -18.08
N LYS A 93 4.72 -13.51 -19.07
CA LYS A 93 5.34 -12.22 -19.36
C LYS A 93 4.65 -11.11 -18.60
N ILE A 94 5.41 -10.24 -17.97
CA ILE A 94 4.93 -9.07 -17.23
C ILE A 94 5.43 -7.81 -17.93
N GLN A 95 4.54 -6.82 -18.10
CA GLN A 95 4.90 -5.51 -18.63
C GLN A 95 4.26 -4.43 -17.78
N LYS A 96 5.05 -3.42 -17.40
CA LYS A 96 4.54 -2.19 -16.82
C LYS A 96 3.89 -1.36 -17.91
N GLN A 97 2.69 -0.85 -17.67
CA GLN A 97 1.99 0.01 -18.63
C GLN A 97 2.10 1.47 -18.24
N LYS A 98 1.58 1.83 -17.08
CA LYS A 98 1.57 3.20 -16.62
C LYS A 98 1.49 3.20 -15.09
N ASP A 99 2.28 4.02 -14.44
CA ASP A 99 2.35 4.11 -12.97
C ASP A 99 2.50 2.73 -12.30
N ASP A 100 1.49 2.31 -11.54
CA ASP A 100 1.43 1.01 -10.86
C ASP A 100 0.56 -0.02 -11.59
N ASP A 101 0.25 0.23 -12.89
CA ASP A 101 -0.52 -0.67 -13.75
C ASP A 101 0.40 -1.64 -14.51
N PHE A 102 0.04 -2.92 -14.46
CA PHE A 102 0.80 -4.00 -15.09
C PHE A 102 -0.12 -4.89 -15.93
N VAL A 103 0.46 -5.50 -16.95
CA VAL A 103 -0.18 -6.54 -17.76
C VAL A 103 0.63 -7.81 -17.67
N LEU A 104 -0.04 -8.90 -17.30
CA LEU A 104 0.49 -10.25 -17.37
C LEU A 104 -0.05 -10.92 -18.63
N ARG A 105 0.83 -11.55 -19.41
CA ARG A 105 0.46 -12.30 -20.61
C ARG A 105 1.04 -13.70 -20.58
N GLY A 106 0.19 -14.69 -20.68
CA GLY A 106 0.57 -16.09 -20.87
C GLY A 106 0.08 -16.61 -22.21
N ILE A 107 0.89 -17.45 -22.83
CA ILE A 107 0.59 -18.08 -24.13
C ILE A 107 0.78 -19.58 -23.97
N LYS A 108 -0.22 -20.36 -24.43
CA LYS A 108 -0.14 -21.82 -24.45
C LYS A 108 -0.54 -22.35 -25.83
N ILE A 109 0.22 -23.30 -26.32
CA ILE A 109 -0.03 -23.97 -27.59
C ILE A 109 -0.20 -25.46 -27.31
N ILE A 110 -1.32 -26.04 -27.74
CA ILE A 110 -1.58 -27.48 -27.67
C ILE A 110 -2.08 -27.94 -29.05
N GLY A 111 -1.38 -28.90 -29.63
CA GLY A 111 -1.63 -29.29 -31.02
C GLY A 111 -1.50 -28.09 -31.97
N ASN A 112 -2.54 -27.81 -32.72
CA ASN A 112 -2.61 -26.65 -33.64
C ASN A 112 -3.31 -25.44 -33.00
N SER A 113 -3.81 -25.58 -31.78
CA SER A 113 -4.59 -24.55 -31.12
C SER A 113 -3.72 -23.71 -30.17
N ARG A 114 -3.96 -22.40 -30.19
CA ARG A 114 -3.30 -21.41 -29.32
C ARG A 114 -4.34 -20.76 -28.43
N ALA A 115 -3.96 -20.53 -27.19
CA ALA A 115 -4.67 -19.68 -26.25
C ALA A 115 -3.74 -18.60 -25.71
N ASP A 116 -4.25 -17.39 -25.62
CA ASP A 116 -3.62 -16.24 -24.98
C ASP A 116 -4.47 -15.82 -23.79
N LEU A 117 -3.87 -15.67 -22.62
CA LEU A 117 -4.50 -15.11 -21.43
C LEU A 117 -3.79 -13.82 -21.04
N VAL A 118 -4.56 -12.74 -20.98
CA VAL A 118 -4.08 -11.40 -20.60
C VAL A 118 -4.83 -10.96 -19.36
N VAL A 119 -4.07 -10.61 -18.31
CA VAL A 119 -4.61 -10.10 -17.05
C VAL A 119 -4.00 -8.73 -16.81
N SER A 120 -4.87 -7.73 -16.64
CA SER A 120 -4.45 -6.39 -16.20
C SER A 120 -4.64 -6.29 -14.70
N LEU A 121 -3.62 -5.79 -14.03
CA LEU A 121 -3.59 -5.65 -12.57
C LEU A 121 -2.96 -4.31 -12.17
N GLU A 122 -3.27 -3.90 -10.97
CA GLU A 122 -2.71 -2.70 -10.33
C GLU A 122 -2.08 -3.08 -9.00
N LEU A 123 -0.88 -2.55 -8.76
CA LEU A 123 -0.20 -2.68 -7.48
C LEU A 123 -0.62 -1.51 -6.58
N LYS A 124 -1.35 -1.80 -5.52
CA LYS A 124 -1.89 -0.78 -4.59
C LYS A 124 -1.25 -0.87 -3.23
N GLU A 125 -1.04 0.27 -2.63
CA GLU A 125 -0.68 0.36 -1.22
C GLU A 125 -1.90 0.06 -0.33
N LYS A 126 -1.69 -0.71 0.73
CA LYS A 126 -2.75 -1.10 1.67
C LYS A 126 -3.33 0.09 2.42
N TYR A 127 -2.46 1.02 2.80
CA TYR A 127 -2.84 2.23 3.50
C TYR A 127 -2.58 3.44 2.61
N LYS A 128 -3.58 4.32 2.49
CA LYS A 128 -3.46 5.56 1.71
C LYS A 128 -2.72 6.62 2.53
N ILE A 129 -1.42 6.44 2.70
CA ILE A 129 -0.55 7.39 3.37
C ILE A 129 -0.04 8.34 2.28
N LYS A 130 -0.66 9.53 2.18
CA LYS A 130 -0.23 10.55 1.22
C LYS A 130 0.66 11.59 1.90
N GLU A 131 1.41 12.34 1.10
CA GLU A 131 2.21 13.49 1.52
C GLU A 131 1.31 14.67 1.95
N ASP A 132 0.44 14.47 2.94
CA ASP A 132 -0.43 15.51 3.47
C ASP A 132 -0.08 15.82 4.93
N LYS A 133 -0.40 17.01 5.38
CA LYS A 133 -0.16 17.46 6.77
C LYS A 133 -0.82 16.55 7.79
N ARG A 134 -1.96 15.99 7.42
CA ARG A 134 -2.80 15.20 8.26
C ARG A 134 -3.38 14.03 7.49
N ILE A 135 -3.18 12.85 8.02
CA ILE A 135 -3.68 11.60 7.45
C ILE A 135 -4.64 10.99 8.46
N ILE A 136 -5.91 10.89 8.08
CA ILE A 136 -6.94 10.24 8.89
C ILE A 136 -7.21 8.86 8.27
N LEU A 137 -6.99 7.81 9.06
CA LEU A 137 -7.19 6.42 8.66
C LEU A 137 -8.35 5.82 9.45
N SER A 138 -9.58 6.38 9.36
CA SER A 138 -10.71 6.04 10.23
C SER A 138 -10.92 4.53 10.41
N ASP A 139 -11.26 3.82 9.34
CA ASP A 139 -11.67 2.40 9.41
C ASP A 139 -10.50 1.41 9.45
N LYS A 140 -9.29 1.83 9.04
CA LYS A 140 -8.10 0.98 8.94
C LYS A 140 -7.00 1.36 9.93
N PHE A 141 -7.27 2.30 10.82
CA PHE A 141 -6.25 2.84 11.71
C PHE A 141 -5.71 1.78 12.67
N ASP A 142 -6.59 0.99 13.29
CA ASP A 142 -6.18 -0.05 14.23
C ASP A 142 -5.29 -1.09 13.56
N GLU A 143 -5.70 -1.57 12.39
CA GLU A 143 -4.91 -2.52 11.59
C GLU A 143 -3.57 -1.92 11.16
N PHE A 144 -3.55 -0.66 10.73
CA PHE A 144 -2.33 0.08 10.40
C PHE A 144 -1.41 0.19 11.61
N PHE A 145 -1.95 0.60 12.76
CA PHE A 145 -1.18 0.84 13.98
C PHE A 145 -0.55 -0.44 14.54
N GLU A 146 -1.27 -1.56 14.51
CA GLU A 146 -0.76 -2.87 14.96
C GLU A 146 0.34 -3.42 14.05
N ASN A 147 0.23 -3.19 12.75
CA ASN A 147 1.20 -3.64 11.75
C ASN A 147 2.28 -2.60 11.43
N LEU A 148 2.32 -1.49 12.16
CA LEU A 148 3.24 -0.38 11.90
C LEU A 148 4.69 -0.82 12.07
N LYS A 149 5.45 -0.72 11.00
CA LYS A 149 6.89 -0.97 10.96
C LYS A 149 7.59 0.16 10.22
N PHE A 150 8.82 0.41 10.62
CA PHE A 150 9.69 1.39 9.99
C PHE A 150 10.97 0.72 9.51
N LYS A 151 11.43 1.11 8.33
CA LYS A 151 12.70 0.66 7.78
C LYS A 151 13.85 1.25 8.62
N ASP A 152 14.75 0.39 9.06
CA ASP A 152 16.02 0.76 9.70
C ASP A 152 15.91 1.74 10.89
N LYS A 153 14.75 1.83 11.55
CA LYS A 153 14.56 2.67 12.74
C LYS A 153 14.45 1.81 14.00
N LYS A 154 15.21 2.18 15.02
CA LYS A 154 15.11 1.60 16.37
C LYS A 154 14.35 2.57 17.26
N PHE A 155 13.25 2.10 17.82
CA PHE A 155 12.42 2.88 18.73
C PHE A 155 12.78 2.59 20.18
N GLU A 156 12.81 3.65 20.99
CA GLU A 156 12.78 3.52 22.45
C GLU A 156 11.32 3.29 22.87
N GLU A 157 11.04 2.14 23.49
CA GLU A 157 9.68 1.76 23.89
C GLU A 157 9.44 2.04 25.38
N TYR A 158 8.31 2.65 25.67
CA TYR A 158 7.86 2.97 27.02
C TYR A 158 6.37 2.63 27.18
N ASP A 159 5.96 2.17 28.39
CA ASP A 159 4.53 1.99 28.69
C ASP A 159 3.84 3.34 28.82
N ASN A 160 4.39 4.22 29.67
CA ASN A 160 3.98 5.62 29.80
C ASN A 160 5.25 6.48 29.80
N TYR A 161 5.19 7.64 29.19
CA TYR A 161 6.34 8.51 29.09
C TYR A 161 5.99 9.96 29.45
N GLN A 162 6.96 10.66 30.02
CA GLN A 162 6.83 12.08 30.34
C GLN A 162 7.96 12.87 29.70
N ILE A 163 7.60 13.77 28.79
CA ILE A 163 8.55 14.69 28.17
C ILE A 163 8.85 15.82 29.19
N LYS A 164 10.09 15.84 29.68
CA LYS A 164 10.58 16.84 30.65
C LYS A 164 11.62 17.76 30.05
N LYS A 165 12.22 17.41 28.92
CA LYS A 165 13.27 18.18 28.22
C LYS A 165 13.08 18.05 26.71
N ASP A 166 13.79 18.83 25.95
CA ASP A 166 13.81 18.76 24.50
C ASP A 166 14.68 17.60 24.02
N TYR A 167 14.30 17.01 22.88
CA TYR A 167 15.00 15.89 22.26
C TYR A 167 15.18 16.13 20.76
N ASN A 168 16.35 15.78 20.26
CA ASN A 168 16.65 15.79 18.84
C ASN A 168 16.78 14.35 18.33
N ASN A 169 16.23 14.07 17.14
CA ASN A 169 16.24 12.75 16.50
C ASN A 169 15.71 11.63 17.40
N ALA A 170 14.61 11.88 18.08
CA ALA A 170 13.96 10.91 18.95
C ALA A 170 13.03 9.98 18.17
N PHE A 171 13.16 8.67 18.40
CA PHE A 171 12.24 7.66 17.90
C PHE A 171 11.56 7.01 19.10
N LEU A 172 10.38 7.52 19.46
CA LEU A 172 9.68 7.13 20.68
C LEU A 172 8.41 6.36 20.35
N LYS A 173 8.24 5.18 20.97
CA LYS A 173 7.00 4.39 20.91
C LYS A 173 6.46 4.22 22.32
N ILE A 174 5.36 4.86 22.59
CA ILE A 174 4.67 4.86 23.87
C ILE A 174 3.41 4.00 23.77
N LYS A 175 3.34 2.93 24.55
CA LYS A 175 2.23 1.95 24.48
C LYS A 175 0.92 2.50 25.06
N LYS A 176 1.03 3.43 26.02
CA LYS A 176 -0.11 4.07 26.68
C LYS A 176 -0.03 5.59 26.50
N ASP A 177 -0.03 6.34 27.63
CA ASP A 177 -0.15 7.79 27.60
C ASP A 177 1.21 8.49 27.50
N LEU A 178 1.26 9.54 26.69
CA LEU A 178 2.36 10.49 26.63
C LEU A 178 1.96 11.79 27.31
N LYS A 179 2.75 12.22 28.32
CA LYS A 179 2.54 13.49 29.04
C LYS A 179 3.63 14.49 28.75
N VAL A 180 3.25 15.70 28.36
CA VAL A 180 4.17 16.82 28.16
C VAL A 180 4.06 17.77 29.34
N LYS A 181 5.10 17.82 30.19
CA LYS A 181 5.12 18.64 31.41
C LYS A 181 5.99 19.90 31.26
N ALA A 182 5.53 20.97 31.92
CA ALA A 182 6.36 22.12 32.12
C ALA A 182 7.57 21.77 33.02
N GLU A 183 8.70 22.42 32.77
CA GLU A 183 9.84 22.34 33.65
C GLU A 183 9.53 23.18 34.93
N ASN A 184 9.47 22.52 36.06
CA ASN A 184 9.52 23.24 37.33
C ASN A 184 10.97 23.77 37.51
N LYS A 185 11.31 24.86 36.87
CA LYS A 185 12.50 25.61 37.30
C LYS A 185 12.21 26.09 38.72
N LYS A 186 12.73 25.37 39.73
CA LYS A 186 12.96 25.98 41.03
C LYS A 186 13.91 27.14 40.76
N ILE A 187 13.35 28.35 40.71
CA ILE A 187 14.13 29.54 40.80
C ILE A 187 14.84 29.41 42.15
N LYS A 188 16.13 28.99 42.14
CA LYS A 188 16.98 29.23 43.29
C LYS A 188 17.08 30.75 43.33
N SER A 189 16.24 31.37 44.13
CA SER A 189 16.45 32.75 44.57
C SER A 189 17.79 32.75 45.24
N ASN A 190 18.80 33.31 44.57
CA ASN A 190 20.00 33.75 45.25
C ASN A 190 19.56 34.91 46.17
N GLU A 191 19.22 34.56 47.40
CA GLU A 191 18.78 35.48 48.47
C GLU A 191 19.93 36.32 49.00
N SER A 192 20.82 36.83 48.23
CA SER A 192 21.89 37.63 48.81
C SER A 192 22.16 38.99 48.18
N SER A 193 21.39 39.49 47.19
CA SER A 193 21.73 40.83 46.66
C SER A 193 20.58 41.76 46.24
N ASN A 194 19.31 41.50 46.58
CA ASN A 194 18.20 42.33 46.11
C ASN A 194 17.18 42.74 47.20
N LYS A 195 17.55 42.78 48.50
CA LYS A 195 16.67 43.34 49.52
C LYS A 195 16.47 44.86 49.36
N ASP A 196 17.44 45.58 48.85
CA ASP A 196 17.37 47.04 48.74
C ASP A 196 16.59 47.57 47.53
N PHE A 197 16.26 46.69 46.54
CA PHE A 197 15.51 47.10 45.36
C PHE A 197 14.01 46.94 45.50
N LEU A 198 13.54 46.12 46.44
CA LEU A 198 12.11 45.77 46.61
C LEU A 198 11.36 46.73 47.52
N GLU A 199 12.06 47.50 48.40
CA GLU A 199 11.39 48.48 49.26
C GLU A 199 11.02 49.80 48.59
N LYS A 200 11.59 50.10 47.41
CA LYS A 200 11.29 51.37 46.68
C LYS A 200 10.15 51.31 45.67
N ASN A 201 9.59 50.17 45.39
CA ASN A 201 8.53 50.04 44.37
C ASN A 201 7.28 49.26 44.85
N SER A 202 6.75 49.67 46.01
CA SER A 202 5.51 49.03 46.57
C SER A 202 4.20 49.35 45.82
N ASN A 203 4.25 50.03 44.68
CA ASN A 203 3.07 50.42 43.89
C ASN A 203 3.00 49.84 42.48
N LEU A 204 3.72 48.75 42.16
CA LEU A 204 3.49 48.05 40.89
C LEU A 204 2.30 47.08 41.05
N SER A 205 1.23 47.39 40.33
CA SER A 205 -0.01 46.59 40.29
C SER A 205 0.28 45.10 40.09
N ASN A 206 -0.48 44.27 40.77
CA ASN A 206 -0.42 42.81 40.73
C ASN A 206 -0.48 42.22 39.28
N GLU A 207 -0.95 42.96 38.31
CA GLU A 207 -0.94 42.60 36.89
C GLU A 207 0.46 42.45 36.26
N LYS A 208 1.48 43.21 36.73
CA LYS A 208 2.85 43.06 36.23
C LYS A 208 3.58 41.84 36.82
N LYS A 209 3.19 41.38 38.00
CA LYS A 209 3.77 40.15 38.62
C LYS A 209 3.36 38.89 37.86
N ASP A 210 2.15 38.87 37.31
CA ASP A 210 1.66 37.74 36.51
C ASP A 210 2.32 37.67 35.10
N PHE A 211 2.77 38.80 34.58
CA PHE A 211 3.40 38.86 33.25
C PHE A 211 4.84 38.26 33.21
N PHE A 212 5.57 38.35 34.32
CA PHE A 212 6.94 37.81 34.45
C PHE A 212 7.00 36.33 34.81
N ASN A 213 5.86 35.70 35.22
CA ASN A 213 5.86 34.31 35.67
C ASN A 213 5.40 33.31 34.60
N LYS A 214 5.16 33.70 33.34
CA LYS A 214 4.65 32.84 32.31
C LYS A 214 5.41 32.86 30.98
N THR A 215 6.71 32.76 31.00
CA THR A 215 7.35 32.19 29.82
C THR A 215 7.21 30.67 29.89
N LYS A 216 6.03 30.15 29.46
CA LYS A 216 5.88 28.76 29.16
C LYS A 216 6.80 28.45 27.98
N THR A 217 8.01 27.96 28.24
CA THR A 217 8.89 27.46 27.18
C THR A 217 8.24 26.17 26.64
N ALA A 218 7.78 26.22 25.39
CA ALA A 218 7.25 25.04 24.70
C ALA A 218 8.30 23.92 24.69
N ARG A 219 7.89 22.70 24.92
CA ARG A 219 8.77 21.53 24.73
C ARG A 219 8.90 21.20 23.27
N ARG A 220 10.09 20.84 22.84
CA ARG A 220 10.37 20.52 21.43
C ARG A 220 10.98 19.13 21.29
N ILE A 221 10.44 18.36 20.35
CA ILE A 221 10.99 17.07 19.90
C ILE A 221 11.14 17.12 18.38
N SER A 222 12.27 16.60 17.90
CA SER A 222 12.48 16.31 16.49
C SER A 222 12.55 14.80 16.31
N GLY A 223 11.75 14.23 15.38
CA GLY A 223 11.76 12.80 15.09
C GLY A 223 10.37 12.18 14.90
N ILE A 224 10.23 10.92 15.33
CA ILE A 224 8.99 10.16 15.24
C ILE A 224 8.47 9.85 16.64
N VAL A 225 7.21 10.17 16.89
CA VAL A 225 6.52 9.88 18.15
C VAL A 225 5.27 9.06 17.87
N ILE A 226 5.21 7.85 18.43
CA ILE A 226 4.08 6.93 18.32
C ILE A 226 3.42 6.83 19.68
N VAL A 227 2.11 7.09 19.77
CA VAL A 227 1.35 7.09 21.00
C VAL A 227 0.18 6.12 20.91
N GLY A 228 0.20 5.06 21.74
CA GLY A 228 -0.81 3.99 21.73
C GLY A 228 -2.14 4.36 22.40
N LYS A 229 -2.16 5.44 23.19
CA LYS A 229 -3.37 6.01 23.81
C LYS A 229 -3.33 7.53 23.70
N ASP A 230 -3.46 8.25 24.81
CA ASP A 230 -3.67 9.69 24.81
C ASP A 230 -2.38 10.48 24.90
N LEU A 231 -2.36 11.63 24.22
CA LEU A 231 -1.33 12.66 24.35
C LEU A 231 -1.86 13.76 25.27
N ILE A 232 -1.33 13.85 26.47
CA ILE A 232 -1.77 14.83 27.47
C ILE A 232 -0.80 16.01 27.49
N LEU A 233 -1.28 17.17 27.08
CA LEU A 233 -0.52 18.41 27.02
C LEU A 233 -0.77 19.23 28.30
N GLU A 234 0.21 19.26 29.19
CA GLU A 234 0.22 20.16 30.36
C GLU A 234 1.05 21.44 30.08
N ASN A 235 1.75 21.46 28.97
CA ASN A 235 2.51 22.58 28.42
C ASN A 235 2.46 22.57 26.89
N ASP A 236 2.80 23.68 26.25
CA ASP A 236 2.92 23.76 24.81
C ASP A 236 3.98 22.77 24.29
N PHE A 237 3.68 22.11 23.19
CA PHE A 237 4.53 21.11 22.60
C PHE A 237 4.73 21.35 21.11
N ILE A 238 5.99 21.30 20.67
CA ILE A 238 6.37 21.43 19.26
C ILE A 238 7.00 20.12 18.84
N LEU A 239 6.43 19.50 17.81
CA LEU A 239 6.99 18.32 17.17
C LEU A 239 7.47 18.66 15.75
N ASP A 240 8.78 18.49 15.53
CA ASP A 240 9.38 18.59 14.20
C ASP A 240 9.50 17.17 13.62
N GLY A 241 8.46 16.68 12.93
CA GLY A 241 8.50 15.33 12.40
C GLY A 241 7.13 14.65 12.27
N LEU A 242 7.06 13.37 12.64
CA LEU A 242 5.88 12.54 12.49
C LEU A 242 5.27 12.16 13.85
N LEU A 243 4.00 12.49 14.04
CA LEU A 243 3.17 11.99 15.14
C LEU A 243 2.20 10.93 14.61
N ILE A 244 2.21 9.76 15.25
CA ILE A 244 1.19 8.73 15.04
C ILE A 244 0.49 8.50 16.37
N ILE A 245 -0.82 8.75 16.42
CA ILE A 245 -1.59 8.66 17.67
C ILE A 245 -2.87 7.86 17.49
N LYS A 246 -3.09 6.91 18.41
CA LYS A 246 -4.30 6.06 18.44
C LYS A 246 -5.43 6.68 19.24
N GLY A 247 -5.12 7.28 20.40
CA GLY A 247 -6.11 7.90 21.30
C GLY A 247 -6.30 9.39 21.04
N ASP A 248 -6.67 10.13 22.09
CA ASP A 248 -7.01 11.54 21.98
C ASP A 248 -5.85 12.46 22.35
N ILE A 249 -5.90 13.71 21.83
CA ILE A 249 -5.02 14.80 22.25
C ILE A 249 -5.77 15.65 23.29
N ILE A 250 -5.35 15.55 24.54
CA ILE A 250 -6.00 16.21 25.67
C ILE A 250 -5.18 17.44 26.05
N SER A 251 -5.72 18.63 25.79
CA SER A 251 -5.10 19.89 26.19
C SER A 251 -5.49 20.27 27.62
N LYS A 252 -4.50 20.49 28.48
CA LYS A 252 -4.69 21.11 29.80
C LYS A 252 -4.09 22.51 29.79
N ASN A 253 -4.70 23.41 30.57
CA ASN A 253 -4.23 24.78 30.71
C ASN A 253 -4.11 25.56 29.40
N ASN A 254 -4.98 25.28 28.41
CA ASN A 254 -4.95 25.84 27.07
C ASN A 254 -3.61 25.62 26.34
N SER A 255 -2.93 24.52 26.64
CA SER A 255 -1.68 24.15 25.96
C SER A 255 -1.97 23.75 24.52
N LYS A 256 -1.06 24.10 23.61
CA LYS A 256 -1.18 23.84 22.17
C LYS A 256 -0.12 22.87 21.69
N LEU A 257 -0.49 22.04 20.73
CA LEU A 257 0.43 21.21 19.96
C LEU A 257 0.70 21.90 18.62
N THR A 258 1.99 22.11 18.31
CA THR A 258 2.40 22.53 16.97
C THR A 258 3.15 21.37 16.32
N ILE A 259 2.72 20.96 15.13
CA ILE A 259 3.37 19.91 14.36
C ILE A 259 3.97 20.55 13.11
N ASN A 260 5.31 20.63 13.08
CA ASN A 260 6.07 21.00 11.89
C ASN A 260 6.40 19.74 11.10
N GLY A 261 5.37 19.12 10.53
CA GLY A 261 5.48 17.81 9.91
C GLY A 261 4.13 17.18 9.69
N GLN A 262 3.99 15.88 10.02
CA GLN A 262 2.77 15.15 9.73
C GLN A 262 2.16 14.51 10.97
N LEU A 263 0.83 14.38 10.93
CA LEU A 263 0.03 13.63 11.88
C LEU A 263 -0.69 12.48 11.17
N ILE A 264 -0.55 11.28 11.71
CA ILE A 264 -1.40 10.12 11.35
C ILE A 264 -2.26 9.79 12.56
N SER A 265 -3.56 9.85 12.41
CA SER A 265 -4.50 9.64 13.51
C SER A 265 -5.82 9.04 13.03
N GLN A 266 -6.61 8.52 13.98
CA GLN A 266 -7.97 8.11 13.72
C GLN A 266 -8.93 9.30 13.70
N ASN A 267 -8.68 10.31 14.56
CA ASN A 267 -9.53 11.46 14.79
C ASN A 267 -8.95 12.75 14.23
N ASP A 268 -9.79 13.75 14.11
CA ASP A 268 -9.43 15.11 13.72
C ASP A 268 -9.25 16.00 14.95
N TYR A 269 -8.15 16.77 15.01
CA TYR A 269 -7.77 17.60 16.14
C TYR A 269 -7.54 19.08 15.78
N ASN A 270 -8.31 19.63 14.85
CA ASN A 270 -8.13 20.98 14.30
C ASN A 270 -8.09 22.08 15.38
N ASP A 271 -8.83 21.92 16.48
CA ASP A 271 -8.93 22.95 17.51
C ASP A 271 -7.72 23.03 18.45
N ILE A 272 -6.98 21.93 18.57
CA ILE A 272 -5.86 21.78 19.53
C ILE A 272 -4.51 21.83 18.81
N VAL A 273 -4.48 21.38 17.56
CA VAL A 273 -3.25 21.18 16.79
C VAL A 273 -3.05 22.26 15.74
N ASN A 274 -1.91 22.91 15.81
CA ASN A 274 -1.46 23.86 14.79
C ASN A 274 -0.50 23.13 13.83
N TYR A 275 -0.93 22.94 12.58
CA TYR A 275 -0.15 22.25 11.54
C TYR A 275 0.69 23.22 10.74
N LYS A 276 2.01 23.02 10.77
CA LYS A 276 2.95 23.66 9.85
C LYS A 276 3.65 22.56 9.06
N PHE A 277 3.18 22.29 7.85
CA PHE A 277 3.78 21.27 7.02
C PHE A 277 5.10 21.75 6.42
N GLU A 278 6.21 21.11 6.81
CA GLU A 278 7.51 21.28 6.18
C GLU A 278 7.84 20.00 5.38
N ARG A 279 7.67 20.06 4.06
CA ARG A 279 7.80 18.92 3.13
C ARG A 279 9.13 18.16 3.28
N ASN A 280 10.21 18.89 3.53
CA ASN A 280 11.56 18.29 3.58
C ASN A 280 11.85 17.46 4.84
N ARG A 281 11.08 17.64 5.92
CA ARG A 281 11.30 16.92 7.19
C ARG A 281 10.36 15.73 7.39
N SER A 282 9.11 15.88 6.97
CA SER A 282 8.09 14.86 7.17
C SER A 282 8.08 13.78 6.09
N TYR A 283 8.54 14.14 4.88
CA TYR A 283 8.59 13.22 3.74
C TYR A 283 9.48 12.02 3.99
N ASP A 284 10.65 12.24 4.59
CA ASP A 284 11.61 11.17 4.87
C ASP A 284 11.04 10.13 5.85
N TYR A 285 10.28 10.59 6.87
CA TYR A 285 9.72 9.68 7.87
C TYR A 285 8.55 8.84 7.33
N ILE A 286 7.75 9.36 6.42
CA ILE A 286 6.66 8.61 5.80
C ILE A 286 7.19 7.53 4.88
N ASN A 287 8.24 7.81 4.12
CA ASN A 287 8.86 6.82 3.24
C ASN A 287 9.54 5.69 4.01
N ASP A 288 9.85 5.90 5.28
CA ASP A 288 10.38 4.89 6.17
C ASP A 288 9.28 3.93 6.70
N ILE A 289 7.99 4.27 6.56
CA ILE A 289 6.89 3.38 6.95
C ILE A 289 6.78 2.24 5.93
N GLU A 290 6.84 1.01 6.44
CA GLU A 290 6.54 -0.17 5.62
C GLU A 290 5.04 -0.22 5.33
N ASN A 291 4.66 0.13 4.10
CA ASN A 291 3.27 0.07 3.66
C ASN A 291 3.07 -1.20 2.81
N PRO A 292 2.39 -2.24 3.33
CA PRO A 292 2.15 -3.44 2.57
C PRO A 292 1.40 -3.15 1.28
N LYS A 293 1.83 -3.78 0.19
CA LYS A 293 1.16 -3.68 -1.09
C LYS A 293 0.29 -4.89 -1.36
N TYR A 294 -0.72 -4.72 -2.18
CA TYR A 294 -1.56 -5.78 -2.67
C TYR A 294 -1.86 -5.60 -4.15
N ILE A 295 -2.25 -6.70 -4.78
CA ILE A 295 -2.58 -6.73 -6.20
C ILE A 295 -4.09 -6.68 -6.37
N GLU A 296 -4.58 -5.75 -7.17
CA GLU A 296 -5.96 -5.68 -7.63
C GLU A 296 -6.04 -6.10 -9.10
N ILE A 297 -6.86 -7.11 -9.40
CA ILE A 297 -7.10 -7.56 -10.76
C ILE A 297 -8.17 -6.67 -11.39
N LYS A 298 -7.80 -5.89 -12.41
CA LYS A 298 -8.72 -5.01 -13.15
C LYS A 298 -9.50 -5.71 -14.23
N SER A 299 -8.86 -6.61 -14.97
CA SER A 299 -9.50 -7.37 -16.04
C SER A 299 -8.76 -8.66 -16.36
N LYS A 300 -9.53 -9.66 -16.87
CA LYS A 300 -9.02 -10.92 -17.39
C LYS A 300 -9.64 -11.14 -18.78
N LYS A 301 -8.83 -11.36 -19.79
CA LYS A 301 -9.26 -11.61 -21.17
C LYS A 301 -8.57 -12.85 -21.72
N VAL A 302 -9.35 -13.69 -22.38
CA VAL A 302 -8.90 -14.92 -23.06
C VAL A 302 -9.11 -14.74 -24.55
N PHE A 303 -8.08 -15.01 -25.36
CA PHE A 303 -8.11 -14.88 -26.81
C PHE A 303 -7.81 -16.22 -27.49
#